data_aa7029925bd3c014d09fbc5751456b04
#
_entry.id   aa7029925bd3c014d09fbc5751456b04
#
_cell.length_a   1.000
_cell.length_b   1.000
_cell.length_c   1.000
_cell.angle_alpha   90.00
_cell.angle_beta   90.00
_cell.angle_gamma   90.00
#
_symmetry.space_group_name_H-M   'P 1'
#
loop_
_entity.id
_entity.type
_entity.pdbx_description
1 polymer ?
#
loop_
_entity_poly.entity_id
_entity_poly.type
_entity_poly.pdbx_seq_one_letter_code
_entity_poly.pdbx_strand_id
1 'polypeptide(L)'
;MIARKYAVLAAVAACALALPLVGSTKDPVQRPFHIKGEMVISLNLTDGSFVAPNWGEATHVGRYTNLGTGWMNSDLEIIQAEGSVVAANGDQAFYTENDPTWMDINGGTGRFQNLTGRVAWVFSPTDYVVEGNIMTIYGTYTAEGRVTY
;
A
#
# COMPACT_ATOMS: atom_id res chain seq x y z
N MET A 1 64.61 58.43 -11.69
CA MET A 1 64.61 57.07 -12.31
C MET A 1 63.77 56.15 -11.47
N ILE A 2 62.63 55.77 -12.01
CA ILE A 2 61.52 55.22 -11.27
C ILE A 2 61.53 53.67 -11.43
N ALA A 3 61.70 52.91 -10.32
CA ALA A 3 61.60 51.46 -10.30
C ALA A 3 60.17 51.05 -9.90
N ARG A 4 59.42 50.48 -10.84
CA ARG A 4 58.10 49.91 -10.60
C ARG A 4 58.27 48.53 -10.02
N LYS A 5 57.78 48.31 -8.79
CA LYS A 5 57.62 47.01 -8.16
C LYS A 5 56.29 46.42 -8.62
N TYR A 6 56.34 45.27 -9.28
CA TYR A 6 55.15 44.48 -9.60
C TYR A 6 54.90 43.53 -8.44
N ALA A 7 53.80 43.74 -7.78
CA ALA A 7 53.27 42.78 -6.80
C ALA A 7 52.47 41.73 -7.57
N VAL A 8 52.91 40.47 -7.51
CA VAL A 8 52.18 39.32 -8.04
C VAL A 8 51.25 38.87 -6.95
N LEU A 9 49.92 39.06 -7.17
CA LEU A 9 48.88 38.50 -6.33
C LEU A 9 48.67 37.06 -6.78
N ALA A 10 49.09 36.10 -5.94
CA ALA A 10 48.73 34.71 -6.11
C ALA A 10 47.32 34.45 -5.57
N ALA A 11 46.34 34.31 -6.48
CA ALA A 11 45.01 33.86 -6.13
C ALA A 11 45.01 32.34 -5.91
N VAL A 12 44.93 31.90 -4.66
CA VAL A 12 44.71 30.52 -4.32
C VAL A 12 43.24 30.22 -4.52
N ALA A 13 42.91 29.57 -5.63
CA ALA A 13 41.59 29.04 -5.88
C ALA A 13 41.40 27.77 -5.04
N ALA A 14 40.70 27.85 -3.91
CA ALA A 14 40.25 26.71 -3.15
C ALA A 14 39.12 26.00 -3.90
N CYS A 15 39.45 24.99 -4.69
CA CYS A 15 38.47 24.04 -5.22
C CYS A 15 37.91 23.23 -4.05
N ALA A 16 36.77 23.65 -3.51
CA ALA A 16 35.96 22.80 -2.65
C ALA A 16 35.40 21.65 -3.50
N LEU A 17 36.06 20.50 -3.43
CA LEU A 17 35.50 19.24 -3.93
C LEU A 17 34.27 18.90 -3.09
N ALA A 18 33.08 19.29 -3.58
CA ALA A 18 31.83 18.78 -3.10
C ALA A 18 31.77 17.29 -3.50
N LEU A 19 32.23 16.44 -2.60
CA LEU A 19 31.95 15.01 -2.71
C LEU A 19 30.44 14.85 -2.65
N PRO A 20 29.79 14.21 -3.63
CA PRO A 20 28.39 13.86 -3.50
C PRO A 20 28.31 12.94 -2.28
N LEU A 21 27.55 13.35 -1.27
CA LEU A 21 27.10 12.45 -0.21
C LEU A 21 26.28 11.37 -0.94
N VAL A 22 26.93 10.26 -1.26
CA VAL A 22 26.26 9.03 -1.63
C VAL A 22 25.51 8.62 -0.38
N GLY A 23 24.29 9.08 -0.26
CA GLY A 23 23.37 8.59 0.75
C GLY A 23 23.31 7.10 0.56
N SER A 24 23.76 6.33 1.55
CA SER A 24 23.57 4.90 1.59
C SER A 24 22.07 4.65 1.56
N THR A 25 21.51 4.44 0.38
CA THR A 25 20.16 3.90 0.23
C THR A 25 20.27 2.49 0.78
N LYS A 26 19.81 2.29 2.02
CA LYS A 26 19.64 0.94 2.54
C LYS A 26 18.76 0.21 1.55
N ASP A 27 19.23 -0.94 1.07
CA ASP A 27 18.43 -1.80 0.21
C ASP A 27 17.06 -2.02 0.87
N PRO A 28 15.97 -1.91 0.10
CA PRO A 28 14.63 -2.05 0.64
C PRO A 28 14.48 -3.45 1.25
N VAL A 29 14.13 -3.49 2.54
CA VAL A 29 14.03 -4.73 3.30
C VAL A 29 12.66 -5.34 3.11
N GLN A 30 12.62 -6.53 2.52
CA GLN A 30 11.39 -7.31 2.44
C GLN A 30 11.05 -7.95 3.79
N ARG A 31 9.80 -7.81 4.23
CA ARG A 31 9.27 -8.37 5.49
C ARG A 31 8.04 -9.22 5.24
N PRO A 32 7.85 -10.30 6.03
CA PRO A 32 6.60 -11.05 6.02
C PRO A 32 5.41 -10.13 6.35
N PHE A 33 4.29 -10.34 5.68
CA PHE A 33 3.07 -9.59 5.89
C PHE A 33 1.88 -10.55 5.95
N HIS A 34 1.10 -10.45 7.03
CA HIS A 34 -0.07 -11.27 7.28
C HIS A 34 -1.22 -10.38 7.68
N ILE A 35 -2.39 -10.67 7.16
CA ILE A 35 -3.66 -10.04 7.53
C ILE A 35 -4.62 -11.13 7.97
N LYS A 36 -5.44 -10.84 8.97
CA LYS A 36 -6.64 -11.60 9.34
C LYS A 36 -7.74 -10.65 9.77
N GLY A 37 -8.96 -10.94 9.36
CA GLY A 37 -10.06 -10.05 9.69
C GLY A 37 -11.42 -10.61 9.30
N GLU A 38 -12.41 -9.76 9.53
CA GLU A 38 -13.79 -9.97 9.13
C GLU A 38 -14.13 -9.01 8.00
N MET A 39 -15.00 -9.43 7.10
CA MET A 39 -15.42 -8.68 5.93
C MET A 39 -16.91 -8.87 5.68
N VAL A 40 -17.56 -7.78 5.29
CA VAL A 40 -18.93 -7.78 4.80
C VAL A 40 -18.91 -7.24 3.38
N ILE A 41 -19.37 -8.03 2.42
CA ILE A 41 -19.42 -7.62 1.02
C ILE A 41 -20.88 -7.32 0.66
N SER A 42 -21.18 -6.11 0.22
CA SER A 42 -22.48 -5.73 -0.34
C SER A 42 -22.34 -5.67 -1.86
N LEU A 43 -22.83 -6.70 -2.54
CA LEU A 43 -22.73 -6.89 -3.98
C LEU A 43 -24.05 -6.52 -4.67
N ASN A 44 -23.99 -5.66 -5.66
CA ASN A 44 -25.10 -5.37 -6.54
C ASN A 44 -25.18 -6.43 -7.67
N LEU A 45 -26.19 -7.26 -7.64
CA LEU A 45 -26.39 -8.35 -8.60
C LEU A 45 -26.74 -7.86 -10.03
N THR A 46 -27.05 -6.56 -10.19
CA THR A 46 -27.39 -6.00 -11.51
C THR A 46 -26.15 -5.67 -12.33
N ASP A 47 -25.11 -5.13 -11.71
CA ASP A 47 -23.93 -4.61 -12.39
C ASP A 47 -22.61 -5.19 -11.86
N GLY A 48 -22.65 -6.05 -10.83
CA GLY A 48 -21.47 -6.66 -10.22
C GLY A 48 -20.66 -5.73 -9.34
N SER A 49 -21.06 -4.48 -9.14
CA SER A 49 -20.36 -3.56 -8.24
C SER A 49 -20.51 -4.00 -6.79
N PHE A 50 -19.45 -3.79 -5.99
CA PHE A 50 -19.51 -4.10 -4.57
C PHE A 50 -18.83 -3.06 -3.71
N VAL A 51 -19.23 -3.05 -2.43
CA VAL A 51 -18.57 -2.35 -1.33
C VAL A 51 -18.27 -3.37 -0.24
N ALA A 52 -17.06 -3.34 0.29
CA ALA A 52 -16.56 -4.33 1.24
C ALA A 52 -15.87 -3.68 2.45
N PRO A 53 -16.65 -3.16 3.44
CA PRO A 53 -16.06 -2.81 4.72
C PRO A 53 -15.46 -4.05 5.39
N ASN A 54 -14.28 -3.88 5.94
CA ASN A 54 -13.60 -4.94 6.67
C ASN A 54 -12.71 -4.38 7.78
N TRP A 55 -12.36 -5.23 8.74
CA TRP A 55 -11.56 -4.87 9.91
C TRP A 55 -10.81 -6.08 10.43
N GLY A 56 -9.73 -5.83 11.14
CA GLY A 56 -8.92 -6.91 11.67
C GLY A 56 -7.57 -6.47 12.20
N GLU A 57 -6.61 -7.36 12.06
CA GLU A 57 -5.22 -7.14 12.44
C GLU A 57 -4.30 -7.49 11.28
N ALA A 58 -3.27 -6.66 11.07
CA ALA A 58 -2.24 -6.89 10.08
C ALA A 58 -0.85 -6.68 10.68
N THR A 59 0.12 -7.49 10.24
CA THR A 59 1.53 -7.32 10.60
C THR A 59 2.00 -5.93 10.20
N HIS A 60 2.72 -5.24 11.09
CA HIS A 60 3.22 -3.88 10.91
C HIS A 60 2.16 -2.76 10.86
N VAL A 61 0.89 -3.08 10.64
CA VAL A 61 -0.23 -2.13 10.66
C VAL A 61 -0.89 -2.09 12.05
N GLY A 62 -1.02 -3.26 12.70
CA GLY A 62 -1.80 -3.45 13.91
C GLY A 62 -3.29 -3.58 13.58
N ARG A 63 -4.15 -3.10 14.48
CA ARG A 63 -5.59 -3.03 14.21
C ARG A 63 -5.87 -2.05 13.09
N TYR A 64 -6.80 -2.41 12.22
CA TYR A 64 -7.16 -1.57 11.08
C TYR A 64 -8.67 -1.67 10.78
N THR A 65 -9.13 -0.70 10.02
CA THR A 65 -10.37 -0.72 9.26
C THR A 65 -10.05 -0.50 7.78
N ASN A 66 -10.89 -1.02 6.90
CA ASN A 66 -10.73 -0.85 5.47
C ASN A 66 -12.10 -0.72 4.81
N LEU A 67 -12.14 0.01 3.71
CA LEU A 67 -13.25 0.05 2.79
C LEU A 67 -12.73 -0.27 1.40
N GLY A 68 -13.05 -1.47 0.92
CA GLY A 68 -12.80 -1.89 -0.44
C GLY A 68 -14.00 -1.62 -1.33
N THR A 69 -13.75 -1.32 -2.59
CA THR A 69 -14.77 -1.19 -3.63
C THR A 69 -14.28 -1.83 -4.92
N GLY A 70 -15.18 -2.34 -5.73
CA GLY A 70 -14.79 -3.00 -6.96
C GLY A 70 -15.94 -3.64 -7.72
N TRP A 71 -15.59 -4.58 -8.57
CA TRP A 71 -16.53 -5.36 -9.39
C TRP A 71 -16.20 -6.84 -9.35
N MET A 72 -17.24 -7.65 -9.36
CA MET A 72 -17.20 -9.10 -9.48
C MET A 72 -17.87 -9.54 -10.79
N ASN A 73 -17.40 -10.67 -11.32
CA ASN A 73 -18.07 -11.35 -12.44
C ASN A 73 -19.27 -12.18 -11.96
N SER A 74 -19.95 -12.85 -12.89
CA SER A 74 -21.09 -13.74 -12.60
C SER A 74 -20.75 -14.94 -11.71
N ASP A 75 -19.48 -15.32 -11.64
CA ASP A 75 -18.98 -16.43 -10.84
C ASP A 75 -18.54 -15.98 -9.41
N LEU A 76 -18.83 -14.71 -9.08
CA LEU A 76 -18.46 -14.05 -7.82
C LEU A 76 -16.95 -13.92 -7.61
N GLU A 77 -16.19 -13.87 -8.70
CA GLU A 77 -14.76 -13.59 -8.65
C GLU A 77 -14.50 -12.08 -8.81
N ILE A 78 -13.61 -11.53 -8.01
CA ILE A 78 -13.18 -10.13 -8.12
C ILE A 78 -12.42 -9.97 -9.45
N ILE A 79 -12.89 -9.06 -10.28
CA ILE A 79 -12.20 -8.66 -11.52
C ILE A 79 -11.39 -7.38 -11.34
N GLN A 80 -11.81 -6.54 -10.42
CA GLN A 80 -11.10 -5.34 -10.03
C GLN A 80 -11.57 -4.89 -8.65
N ALA A 81 -10.65 -4.51 -7.79
CA ALA A 81 -10.96 -3.82 -6.54
C ALA A 81 -9.83 -2.86 -6.15
N GLU A 82 -10.17 -1.91 -5.32
CA GLU A 82 -9.23 -0.99 -4.68
C GLU A 82 -9.72 -0.62 -3.28
N GLY A 83 -8.82 -0.17 -2.45
CA GLY A 83 -9.17 0.26 -1.10
C GLY A 83 -8.00 0.82 -0.32
N SER A 84 -8.30 1.18 0.93
CA SER A 84 -7.29 1.65 1.87
C SER A 84 -7.48 1.03 3.24
N VAL A 85 -6.39 0.43 3.73
CA VAL A 85 -6.27 -0.06 5.10
C VAL A 85 -5.87 1.11 5.97
N VAL A 86 -6.74 1.49 6.93
CA VAL A 86 -6.52 2.60 7.86
C VAL A 86 -6.09 2.05 9.21
N ALA A 87 -4.86 2.32 9.62
CA ALA A 87 -4.32 1.94 10.92
C ALA A 87 -4.91 2.79 12.05
N ALA A 88 -4.77 2.33 13.29
CA ALA A 88 -5.31 3.02 14.46
C ALA A 88 -4.78 4.45 14.68
N ASN A 89 -3.60 4.78 14.15
CA ASN A 89 -3.02 6.13 14.19
C ASN A 89 -3.43 7.03 13.01
N GLY A 90 -4.30 6.53 12.10
CA GLY A 90 -4.78 7.26 10.93
C GLY A 90 -3.90 7.13 9.67
N ASP A 91 -2.71 6.51 9.74
CA ASP A 91 -1.93 6.20 8.54
C ASP A 91 -2.66 5.20 7.67
N GLN A 92 -2.52 5.32 6.35
CA GLN A 92 -3.22 4.49 5.37
C GLN A 92 -2.24 3.73 4.49
N ALA A 93 -2.58 2.50 4.15
CA ALA A 93 -1.93 1.72 3.10
C ALA A 93 -2.93 1.48 1.97
N PHE A 94 -2.55 1.79 0.73
CA PHE A 94 -3.41 1.65 -0.45
C PHE A 94 -3.14 0.32 -1.14
N TYR A 95 -4.18 -0.26 -1.71
CA TYR A 95 -4.05 -1.48 -2.50
C TYR A 95 -4.98 -1.50 -3.72
N THR A 96 -4.61 -2.33 -4.67
CA THR A 96 -5.44 -2.68 -5.83
C THR A 96 -5.46 -4.19 -6.03
N GLU A 97 -6.55 -4.69 -6.56
CA GLU A 97 -6.75 -6.09 -6.94
C GLU A 97 -7.20 -6.11 -8.40
N ASN A 98 -6.48 -6.82 -9.24
CA ASN A 98 -6.83 -7.05 -10.64
C ASN A 98 -6.82 -8.55 -10.96
N ASP A 99 -6.82 -9.35 -9.92
CA ASP A 99 -6.77 -10.81 -9.94
C ASP A 99 -7.49 -11.32 -8.69
N PRO A 100 -8.34 -12.35 -8.76
CA PRO A 100 -9.14 -12.82 -7.63
C PRO A 100 -8.33 -13.37 -6.45
N THR A 101 -7.03 -13.57 -6.61
CA THR A 101 -6.16 -14.19 -5.60
C THR A 101 -5.10 -13.27 -5.02
N TRP A 102 -4.80 -12.14 -5.68
CA TRP A 102 -3.67 -11.27 -5.32
C TRP A 102 -4.11 -9.83 -5.12
N MET A 103 -3.56 -9.25 -4.06
CA MET A 103 -3.66 -7.84 -3.72
C MET A 103 -2.27 -7.20 -3.85
N ASP A 104 -2.15 -6.13 -4.63
CA ASP A 104 -0.94 -5.33 -4.76
C ASP A 104 -1.02 -4.12 -3.83
N ILE A 105 -0.04 -3.98 -2.92
CA ILE A 105 0.08 -2.85 -2.00
C ILE A 105 0.92 -1.76 -2.68
N ASN A 106 0.36 -0.55 -2.77
CA ASN A 106 0.84 0.52 -3.66
C ASN A 106 1.21 1.80 -2.89
N GLY A 107 1.81 1.68 -1.72
CA GLY A 107 2.17 2.84 -0.90
C GLY A 107 1.08 3.23 0.08
N GLY A 108 1.10 4.48 0.53
CA GLY A 108 0.13 4.97 1.51
C GLY A 108 0.50 6.34 2.05
N THR A 109 0.11 6.60 3.29
CA THR A 109 0.43 7.84 4.02
C THR A 109 1.29 7.55 5.25
N GLY A 110 1.91 8.58 5.80
CA GLY A 110 2.70 8.47 7.03
C GLY A 110 3.76 7.37 6.92
N ARG A 111 3.75 6.43 7.86
CA ARG A 111 4.72 5.32 7.89
C ARG A 111 4.59 4.33 6.73
N PHE A 112 3.50 4.37 5.98
CA PHE A 112 3.25 3.49 4.83
C PHE A 112 3.53 4.15 3.48
N GLN A 113 4.07 5.36 3.45
CA GLN A 113 4.32 6.12 2.23
C GLN A 113 5.09 5.33 1.16
N ASN A 114 6.04 4.51 1.57
CA ASN A 114 6.87 3.70 0.67
C ASN A 114 6.52 2.20 0.72
N LEU A 115 5.42 1.84 1.39
CA LEU A 115 5.02 0.44 1.52
C LEU A 115 4.57 -0.12 0.17
N THR A 116 5.24 -1.16 -0.28
CA THR A 116 4.87 -1.86 -1.52
C THR A 116 4.98 -3.36 -1.32
N GLY A 117 4.23 -4.11 -2.09
CA GLY A 117 4.31 -5.57 -2.02
C GLY A 117 3.12 -6.25 -2.66
N ARG A 118 3.12 -7.58 -2.62
CA ARG A 118 2.03 -8.42 -3.10
C ARG A 118 1.69 -9.46 -2.05
N VAL A 119 0.41 -9.64 -1.80
CA VAL A 119 -0.11 -10.63 -0.87
C VAL A 119 -1.19 -11.49 -1.54
N ALA A 120 -1.16 -12.79 -1.25
CA ALA A 120 -2.24 -13.68 -1.61
C ALA A 120 -3.32 -13.58 -0.54
N TRP A 121 -4.59 -13.53 -0.93
CA TRP A 121 -5.67 -13.46 0.03
C TRP A 121 -6.73 -14.54 -0.22
N VAL A 122 -7.42 -14.92 0.84
CA VAL A 122 -8.48 -15.92 0.81
C VAL A 122 -9.64 -15.40 1.66
N PHE A 123 -10.83 -15.36 1.06
CA PHE A 123 -12.08 -15.07 1.74
C PHE A 123 -12.84 -16.37 2.03
N SER A 124 -13.35 -16.49 3.24
CA SER A 124 -14.13 -17.62 3.71
C SER A 124 -15.52 -17.13 4.11
N PRO A 125 -16.52 -17.22 3.22
CA PRO A 125 -17.88 -16.81 3.54
C PRO A 125 -18.47 -17.70 4.63
N THR A 126 -19.20 -17.10 5.56
CA THR A 126 -19.90 -17.79 6.66
C THR A 126 -21.41 -17.73 6.52
N ASP A 127 -21.93 -16.67 5.91
CA ASP A 127 -23.36 -16.47 5.71
C ASP A 127 -23.62 -15.48 4.56
N TYR A 128 -24.83 -15.46 4.03
CA TYR A 128 -25.26 -14.43 3.08
C TYR A 128 -26.77 -14.18 3.16
N VAL A 129 -27.19 -12.98 2.78
CA VAL A 129 -28.58 -12.55 2.66
C VAL A 129 -28.79 -11.86 1.31
N VAL A 130 -29.92 -12.12 0.67
CA VAL A 130 -30.31 -11.46 -0.59
C VAL A 130 -31.57 -10.65 -0.36
N GLU A 131 -31.48 -9.34 -0.59
CA GLU A 131 -32.62 -8.40 -0.51
C GLU A 131 -32.69 -7.61 -1.82
N GLY A 132 -33.72 -7.92 -2.61
CA GLY A 132 -33.86 -7.34 -3.94
C GLY A 132 -32.67 -7.73 -4.86
N ASN A 133 -31.94 -6.72 -5.31
CA ASN A 133 -30.76 -6.89 -6.16
C ASN A 133 -29.42 -6.78 -5.40
N ILE A 134 -29.46 -6.75 -4.07
CA ILE A 134 -28.26 -6.70 -3.23
C ILE A 134 -28.06 -8.06 -2.55
N MET A 135 -26.86 -8.61 -2.70
CA MET A 135 -26.38 -9.75 -1.93
C MET A 135 -25.38 -9.24 -0.90
N THR A 136 -25.68 -9.47 0.38
CA THR A 136 -24.73 -9.19 1.48
C THR A 136 -24.09 -10.48 1.93
N ILE A 137 -22.78 -10.60 1.85
CA ILE A 137 -21.99 -11.77 2.18
C ILE A 137 -21.15 -11.44 3.41
N TYR A 138 -21.22 -12.27 4.42
CA TYR A 138 -20.43 -12.16 5.65
C TYR A 138 -19.33 -13.22 5.64
N GLY A 139 -18.15 -12.90 6.15
CA GLY A 139 -17.09 -13.87 6.25
C GLY A 139 -15.84 -13.36 6.92
N THR A 140 -14.87 -14.25 6.97
CA THR A 140 -13.50 -13.94 7.43
C THR A 140 -12.54 -13.99 6.26
N TYR A 141 -11.43 -13.29 6.38
CA TYR A 141 -10.38 -13.38 5.37
C TYR A 141 -9.00 -13.40 6.00
N THR A 142 -8.06 -13.96 5.26
CA THR A 142 -6.64 -13.95 5.56
C THR A 142 -5.88 -13.52 4.32
N ALA A 143 -4.75 -12.84 4.51
CA ALA A 143 -3.82 -12.57 3.42
C ALA A 143 -2.38 -12.76 3.90
N GLU A 144 -1.54 -13.28 3.01
CA GLU A 144 -0.14 -13.57 3.29
C GLU A 144 0.75 -13.18 2.12
N GLY A 145 1.92 -12.64 2.43
CA GLY A 145 2.91 -12.26 1.41
C GLY A 145 4.10 -11.55 1.98
N ARG A 146 4.70 -10.70 1.17
CA ARG A 146 5.85 -9.89 1.55
C ARG A 146 5.67 -8.44 1.14
N VAL A 147 6.12 -7.55 1.99
CA VAL A 147 6.10 -6.10 1.76
C VAL A 147 7.51 -5.51 1.94
N THR A 148 7.72 -4.39 1.28
CA THR A 148 8.95 -3.60 1.31
C THR A 148 8.62 -2.21 1.82
N TYR A 149 9.49 -1.64 2.67
CA TYR A 149 9.38 -0.29 3.23
C TYR A 149 10.47 0.60 2.67
#